data_37a0b2188310857c8407068cba5be4ce
#
_entry.id   37a0b2188310857c8407068cba5be4ce
#
_cell.length_a   1.000
_cell.length_b   1.000
_cell.length_c   1.000
_cell.angle_alpha   90.00
_cell.angle_beta   90.00
_cell.angle_gamma   90.00
#
_symmetry.space_group_name_H-M   'P 1'
#
loop_
_entity.id
_entity.type
_entity.pdbx_description
1 polymer ?
#
loop_
_entity_poly.entity_id
_entity_poly.type
_entity_poly.pdbx_seq_one_letter_code
_entity_poly.pdbx_strand_id
1 'polypeptide(L)'
;VFLALWFPFLPTDRLRNNIQHDGTEKPPLVVTERTANALRLTAVDAKAAKLGLFPGMALTDARARVERLDVATAAPERDAALLKRLAHWCERYTPLIAFDEPHGLMLDITGCAHLFGGLAAMREDAIMRIERAGLNIQAAMADNSFAARLLARGTRGGVFSKAGADHFLPRLPISSLELNETAETGLKRAGLKRIGDVMALPRAALTARFGTDLATKLDRLARQERAPISPLRIVPLNIAERRLSEPVTVMELVEQILQELAQELFALLEIEGKGALLIEASFFRVDGEVRHIRIETGQPLREDRVFLRLARERLKALTDPLDAGFGFDMIRLAALRSGAIAQRQTGLDQHEEDEAGFSQLIDR
;
A
#
# COMPACT_ATOMS: atom_id res chain seq x y z
N VAL A 1 -10.17 -5.15 -10.32
CA VAL A 1 -10.38 -3.74 -9.95
C VAL A 1 -9.19 -3.27 -9.16
N PHE A 2 -8.71 -2.06 -9.49
CA PHE A 2 -7.55 -1.45 -8.84
C PHE A 2 -7.99 -0.23 -8.02
N LEU A 3 -7.37 -0.08 -6.85
CA LEU A 3 -7.47 1.11 -6.01
C LEU A 3 -6.13 1.83 -6.03
N ALA A 4 -6.11 3.04 -6.59
CA ALA A 4 -4.97 3.95 -6.53
C ALA A 4 -5.14 4.90 -5.35
N LEU A 5 -4.13 4.94 -4.48
CA LEU A 5 -4.01 5.87 -3.37
C LEU A 5 -2.88 6.84 -3.69
N TRP A 6 -3.15 8.14 -3.68
CA TRP A 6 -2.15 9.17 -3.93
C TRP A 6 -2.09 10.15 -2.76
N PHE A 7 -0.87 10.46 -2.33
CA PHE A 7 -0.57 11.32 -1.19
C PHE A 7 0.11 12.61 -1.68
N PRO A 8 -0.67 13.62 -2.11
CA PRO A 8 -0.13 14.82 -2.77
C PRO A 8 0.85 15.62 -1.90
N PHE A 9 0.71 15.50 -0.59
CA PHE A 9 1.47 16.28 0.39
C PHE A 9 2.31 15.41 1.33
N LEU A 10 2.66 14.17 0.95
CA LEU A 10 3.33 13.20 1.82
C LEU A 10 4.54 13.76 2.59
N PRO A 11 5.50 14.50 1.97
CA PRO A 11 6.66 15.03 2.70
C PRO A 11 6.27 16.06 3.77
N THR A 12 5.31 16.93 3.47
CA THR A 12 4.86 17.97 4.40
C THR A 12 3.92 17.40 5.47
N ASP A 13 3.06 16.44 5.15
CA ASP A 13 2.21 15.74 6.12
C ASP A 13 3.06 14.99 7.13
N ARG A 14 4.11 14.29 6.69
CA ARG A 14 5.07 13.62 7.57
C ARG A 14 5.68 14.57 8.60
N LEU A 15 6.05 15.78 8.16
CA LEU A 15 6.63 16.80 9.03
C LEU A 15 5.60 17.38 10.00
N ARG A 16 4.36 17.59 9.53
CA ARG A 16 3.28 18.15 10.34
C ARG A 16 2.83 17.19 11.46
N ASN A 17 2.80 15.90 11.18
CA ASN A 17 2.39 14.88 12.15
C ASN A 17 3.40 14.68 13.28
N ASN A 18 4.68 15.04 13.06
CA ASN A 18 5.72 14.96 14.09
C ASN A 18 5.75 16.17 15.04
N ILE A 19 4.94 17.20 14.81
CA ILE A 19 4.92 18.42 15.62
C ILE A 19 3.66 18.39 16.51
N GLN A 20 3.85 18.39 17.83
CA GLN A 20 2.73 18.45 18.78
C GLN A 20 1.85 19.69 18.49
N HIS A 21 0.53 19.50 18.58
CA HIS A 21 -0.44 20.57 18.38
C HIS A 21 -0.46 21.50 19.58
N ASP A 22 0.07 22.71 19.41
CA ASP A 22 0.01 23.80 20.38
C ASP A 22 -1.21 24.72 20.18
N GLY A 23 -2.10 24.37 19.28
CA GLY A 23 -3.34 25.14 19.00
C GLY A 23 -3.12 26.41 18.13
N THR A 24 -1.88 26.76 17.79
CA THR A 24 -1.57 27.93 16.94
C THR A 24 -1.76 27.60 15.45
N GLU A 25 -2.22 28.58 14.69
CA GLU A 25 -2.33 28.43 13.23
C GLU A 25 -0.92 28.39 12.61
N LYS A 26 -0.51 27.22 12.07
CA LYS A 26 0.81 27.04 11.49
C LYS A 26 0.95 27.76 10.15
N PRO A 27 2.08 28.43 9.90
CA PRO A 27 2.40 28.99 8.59
C PRO A 27 2.39 27.92 7.49
N PRO A 28 2.25 28.28 6.20
CA PRO A 28 2.45 27.35 5.08
C PRO A 28 3.83 26.70 5.17
N LEU A 29 3.92 25.41 4.84
CA LEU A 29 5.17 24.63 4.92
C LEU A 29 5.62 24.23 3.52
N VAL A 30 6.90 24.43 3.26
CA VAL A 30 7.57 23.96 2.06
C VAL A 30 8.79 23.11 2.41
N VAL A 31 9.07 22.16 1.54
CA VAL A 31 10.29 21.33 1.62
C VAL A 31 11.21 21.76 0.50
N THR A 32 12.50 21.90 0.80
CA THR A 32 13.50 22.42 -0.14
C THR A 32 14.68 21.48 -0.27
N GLU A 33 15.28 21.49 -1.44
CA GLU A 33 16.54 20.83 -1.74
C GLU A 33 17.46 21.77 -2.53
N ARG A 34 18.77 21.61 -2.39
CA ARG A 34 19.75 22.36 -3.15
C ARG A 34 19.95 21.74 -4.53
N THR A 35 19.57 22.47 -5.57
CA THR A 35 19.74 22.07 -6.97
C THR A 35 20.48 23.19 -7.71
N ALA A 36 21.61 22.87 -8.37
CA ALA A 36 22.38 23.83 -9.17
C ALA A 36 22.62 25.19 -8.46
N ASN A 37 23.14 25.16 -7.23
CA ASN A 37 23.43 26.34 -6.37
C ASN A 37 22.19 27.16 -5.91
N ALA A 38 20.96 26.74 -6.17
CA ALA A 38 19.76 27.37 -5.65
C ALA A 38 18.95 26.41 -4.77
N LEU A 39 18.29 26.94 -3.73
CA LEU A 39 17.28 26.20 -2.98
C LEU A 39 15.98 26.24 -3.75
N ARG A 40 15.49 25.05 -4.15
CA ARG A 40 14.20 24.88 -4.84
C ARG A 40 13.24 24.10 -4.00
N LEU A 41 11.96 24.40 -4.13
CA LEU A 41 10.89 23.65 -3.49
C LEU A 41 10.79 22.28 -4.13
N THR A 42 10.82 21.23 -3.32
CA THR A 42 10.56 19.84 -3.74
C THR A 42 9.16 19.40 -3.36
N ALA A 43 8.60 19.96 -2.26
CA ALA A 43 7.21 19.72 -1.87
C ALA A 43 6.64 20.97 -1.18
N VAL A 44 5.32 21.08 -1.21
CA VAL A 44 4.53 22.15 -0.59
C VAL A 44 3.36 21.50 0.17
N ASP A 45 2.89 22.13 1.26
CA ASP A 45 1.66 21.68 1.91
C ASP A 45 0.41 22.27 1.21
N ALA A 46 -0.77 21.82 1.64
CA ALA A 46 -2.04 22.28 1.07
C ALA A 46 -2.26 23.81 1.19
N LYS A 47 -1.72 24.45 2.26
CA LYS A 47 -1.80 25.91 2.43
C LYS A 47 -0.90 26.62 1.44
N ALA A 48 0.35 26.18 1.32
CA ALA A 48 1.32 26.74 0.37
C ALA A 48 0.84 26.58 -1.09
N ALA A 49 0.27 25.42 -1.43
CA ALA A 49 -0.30 25.18 -2.76
C ALA A 49 -1.45 26.15 -3.09
N LYS A 50 -2.34 26.43 -2.12
CA LYS A 50 -3.43 27.43 -2.29
C LYS A 50 -2.91 28.84 -2.51
N LEU A 51 -1.73 29.17 -1.99
CA LEU A 51 -1.05 30.44 -2.17
C LEU A 51 -0.23 30.51 -3.48
N GLY A 52 -0.34 29.49 -4.33
CA GLY A 52 0.33 29.44 -5.63
C GLY A 52 1.79 29.04 -5.57
N LEU A 53 2.27 28.43 -4.47
CA LEU A 53 3.58 27.82 -4.40
C LEU A 53 3.52 26.41 -5.01
N PHE A 54 4.56 26.00 -5.72
CA PHE A 54 4.62 24.68 -6.39
C PHE A 54 6.04 24.12 -6.41
N PRO A 55 6.20 22.80 -6.49
CA PRO A 55 7.52 22.16 -6.63
C PRO A 55 8.27 22.69 -7.87
N GLY A 56 9.60 22.89 -7.72
CA GLY A 56 10.47 23.49 -8.73
C GLY A 56 10.67 24.99 -8.59
N MET A 57 9.77 25.73 -7.88
CA MET A 57 9.92 27.16 -7.61
C MET A 57 11.19 27.45 -6.78
N ALA A 58 11.89 28.55 -7.03
CA ALA A 58 12.98 28.97 -6.17
C ALA A 58 12.47 29.45 -4.81
N LEU A 59 13.20 29.13 -3.73
CA LEU A 59 12.80 29.55 -2.38
C LEU A 59 12.72 31.07 -2.22
N THR A 60 13.56 31.82 -2.92
CA THR A 60 13.52 33.29 -2.97
C THR A 60 12.19 33.81 -3.49
N ASP A 61 11.68 33.18 -4.57
CA ASP A 61 10.41 33.58 -5.17
C ASP A 61 9.22 33.19 -4.28
N ALA A 62 9.33 32.04 -3.60
CA ALA A 62 8.34 31.61 -2.63
C ALA A 62 8.24 32.58 -1.44
N ARG A 63 9.38 33.02 -0.88
CA ARG A 63 9.43 34.00 0.20
C ARG A 63 8.95 35.40 -0.21
N ALA A 64 9.14 35.77 -1.46
CA ALA A 64 8.60 37.03 -1.99
C ALA A 64 7.06 37.00 -2.09
N ARG A 65 6.46 35.81 -2.23
CA ARG A 65 4.99 35.64 -2.29
C ARG A 65 4.34 35.44 -0.93
N VAL A 66 5.04 34.81 -0.01
CA VAL A 66 4.51 34.43 1.29
C VAL A 66 5.50 34.86 2.37
N GLU A 67 5.13 35.87 3.15
CA GLU A 67 5.99 36.48 4.17
C GLU A 67 6.37 35.51 5.29
N ARG A 68 5.37 34.75 5.78
CA ARG A 68 5.57 33.70 6.80
C ARG A 68 5.53 32.33 6.17
N LEU A 69 6.69 31.69 6.03
CA LEU A 69 6.85 30.41 5.38
C LEU A 69 7.77 29.52 6.22
N ASP A 70 7.24 28.38 6.66
CA ASP A 70 8.03 27.33 7.26
C ASP A 70 8.82 26.60 6.16
N VAL A 71 10.10 26.38 6.42
CA VAL A 71 10.99 25.73 5.45
C VAL A 71 11.68 24.54 6.10
N ALA A 72 11.56 23.38 5.48
CA ALA A 72 12.25 22.17 5.90
C ALA A 72 13.14 21.63 4.77
N THR A 73 14.14 20.85 5.14
CA THR A 73 15.01 20.17 4.16
C THR A 73 14.37 18.86 3.71
N ALA A 74 14.54 18.53 2.45
CA ALA A 74 14.07 17.26 1.88
C ALA A 74 14.71 16.06 2.60
N ALA A 75 13.91 15.03 2.83
CA ALA A 75 14.35 13.77 3.43
C ALA A 75 13.67 12.60 2.70
N PRO A 76 14.06 12.31 1.44
CA PRO A 76 13.41 11.31 0.58
C PRO A 76 13.35 9.92 1.21
N GLU A 77 14.40 9.53 1.97
CA GLU A 77 14.43 8.25 2.67
C GLU A 77 13.33 8.14 3.73
N ARG A 78 13.07 9.24 4.46
CA ARG A 78 11.99 9.28 5.47
C ARG A 78 10.61 9.27 4.82
N ASP A 79 10.47 9.90 3.66
CA ASP A 79 9.24 9.89 2.87
C ASP A 79 8.97 8.48 2.33
N ALA A 80 9.99 7.81 1.80
CA ALA A 80 9.92 6.43 1.35
C ALA A 80 9.60 5.46 2.51
N ALA A 81 10.20 5.67 3.69
CA ALA A 81 9.89 4.87 4.88
C ALA A 81 8.42 5.02 5.33
N LEU A 82 7.87 6.25 5.27
CA LEU A 82 6.45 6.47 5.54
C LEU A 82 5.57 5.76 4.50
N LEU A 83 5.88 5.90 3.21
CA LEU A 83 5.13 5.24 2.14
C LEU A 83 5.17 3.71 2.29
N LYS A 84 6.30 3.15 2.70
CA LYS A 84 6.43 1.72 2.99
C LYS A 84 5.55 1.28 4.18
N ARG A 85 5.49 2.06 5.25
CA ARG A 85 4.58 1.78 6.38
C ARG A 85 3.11 1.82 5.93
N LEU A 86 2.74 2.80 5.11
CA LEU A 86 1.40 2.89 4.53
C LEU A 86 1.08 1.69 3.64
N ALA A 87 2.04 1.20 2.86
CA ALA A 87 1.87 -0.01 2.06
C ALA A 87 1.59 -1.24 2.95
N HIS A 88 2.36 -1.44 4.03
CA HIS A 88 2.10 -2.53 4.98
C HIS A 88 0.73 -2.37 5.65
N TRP A 89 0.36 -1.16 6.03
CA TRP A 89 -0.95 -0.91 6.60
C TRP A 89 -2.09 -1.21 5.60
N CYS A 90 -1.89 -0.91 4.31
CA CYS A 90 -2.85 -1.22 3.25
C CYS A 90 -3.00 -2.72 2.97
N GLU A 91 -2.12 -3.59 3.50
CA GLU A 91 -2.26 -5.04 3.40
C GLU A 91 -3.59 -5.54 4.01
N ARG A 92 -4.24 -4.73 4.86
CA ARG A 92 -5.59 -5.02 5.37
C ARG A 92 -6.66 -5.10 4.27
N TYR A 93 -6.43 -4.46 3.12
CA TYR A 93 -7.36 -4.48 1.99
C TYR A 93 -7.05 -5.60 1.01
N THR A 94 -5.77 -5.83 0.74
CA THR A 94 -5.27 -6.85 -0.19
C THR A 94 -3.76 -7.04 0.02
N PRO A 95 -3.22 -8.25 -0.15
CA PRO A 95 -1.76 -8.44 -0.18
C PRO A 95 -1.12 -7.97 -1.50
N LEU A 96 -1.93 -7.69 -2.52
CA LEU A 96 -1.47 -7.28 -3.85
C LEU A 96 -1.29 -5.75 -3.88
N ILE A 97 -0.13 -5.27 -3.41
CA ILE A 97 0.20 -3.84 -3.32
C ILE A 97 1.51 -3.59 -4.05
N ALA A 98 1.55 -2.51 -4.82
CA ALA A 98 2.75 -1.99 -5.46
C ALA A 98 2.92 -0.50 -5.15
N PHE A 99 4.16 0.00 -5.18
CA PHE A 99 4.40 1.44 -5.17
C PHE A 99 3.95 2.07 -6.50
N ASP A 100 3.37 3.24 -6.40
CA ASP A 100 3.01 4.13 -7.50
C ASP A 100 3.69 5.48 -7.30
N GLU A 101 4.97 5.50 -7.60
CA GLU A 101 5.80 6.68 -7.34
C GLU A 101 5.28 7.95 -8.06
N PRO A 102 5.60 9.14 -7.48
CA PRO A 102 6.48 9.31 -6.32
C PRO A 102 5.81 9.12 -4.94
N HIS A 103 4.55 9.26 -4.76
CA HIS A 103 3.88 9.25 -3.44
C HIS A 103 2.53 8.55 -3.53
N GLY A 104 2.49 7.39 -4.17
CA GLY A 104 1.26 6.62 -4.35
C GLY A 104 1.43 5.15 -4.04
N LEU A 105 0.30 4.48 -3.89
CA LEU A 105 0.16 3.03 -3.78
C LEU A 105 -0.88 2.56 -4.77
N MET A 106 -0.62 1.42 -5.39
CA MET A 106 -1.56 0.71 -6.25
C MET A 106 -1.93 -0.62 -5.61
N LEU A 107 -3.21 -0.84 -5.39
CA LEU A 107 -3.76 -2.05 -4.78
C LEU A 107 -4.60 -2.78 -5.82
N ASP A 108 -4.35 -4.07 -6.05
CA ASP A 108 -5.31 -4.93 -6.74
C ASP A 108 -6.30 -5.48 -5.72
N ILE A 109 -7.51 -4.94 -5.76
CA ILE A 109 -8.60 -5.27 -4.83
C ILE A 109 -9.62 -6.24 -5.44
N THR A 110 -9.22 -6.93 -6.51
CA THR A 110 -10.09 -7.90 -7.19
C THR A 110 -10.50 -8.99 -6.19
N GLY A 111 -11.80 -9.16 -6.01
CA GLY A 111 -12.37 -10.14 -5.07
C GLY A 111 -12.41 -9.71 -3.60
N CYS A 112 -11.84 -8.55 -3.21
CA CYS A 112 -11.77 -8.14 -1.80
C CYS A 112 -12.91 -7.19 -1.35
N ALA A 113 -13.54 -6.50 -2.27
CA ALA A 113 -14.50 -5.43 -1.96
C ALA A 113 -15.69 -5.88 -1.10
N HIS A 114 -16.15 -7.13 -1.26
CA HIS A 114 -17.28 -7.67 -0.51
C HIS A 114 -17.02 -7.72 1.00
N LEU A 115 -15.75 -7.85 1.42
CA LEU A 115 -15.33 -7.86 2.83
C LEU A 115 -15.52 -6.49 3.52
N PHE A 116 -15.77 -5.44 2.74
CA PHE A 116 -15.92 -4.06 3.23
C PHE A 116 -17.31 -3.46 2.95
N GLY A 117 -18.24 -4.27 2.46
CA GLY A 117 -19.55 -3.76 2.05
C GLY A 117 -19.58 -3.14 0.64
N GLY A 118 -18.56 -3.41 -0.19
CA GLY A 118 -18.47 -2.96 -1.58
C GLY A 118 -17.35 -1.97 -1.83
N LEU A 119 -17.17 -1.61 -3.11
CA LEU A 119 -16.07 -0.73 -3.56
C LEU A 119 -16.12 0.66 -2.92
N ALA A 120 -17.30 1.27 -2.82
CA ALA A 120 -17.45 2.60 -2.25
C ALA A 120 -17.08 2.60 -0.76
N ALA A 121 -17.61 1.65 0.01
CA ALA A 121 -17.34 1.53 1.44
C ALA A 121 -15.87 1.23 1.72
N MET A 122 -15.21 0.36 0.92
CA MET A 122 -13.78 0.10 1.03
C MET A 122 -12.95 1.35 0.78
N ARG A 123 -13.29 2.14 -0.25
CA ARG A 123 -12.60 3.40 -0.55
C ARG A 123 -12.75 4.40 0.59
N GLU A 124 -13.95 4.57 1.11
CA GLU A 124 -14.26 5.49 2.21
C GLU A 124 -13.54 5.09 3.50
N ASP A 125 -13.51 3.79 3.84
CA ASP A 125 -12.75 3.28 4.99
C ASP A 125 -11.26 3.61 4.86
N ALA A 126 -10.67 3.40 3.68
CA ALA A 126 -9.26 3.72 3.43
C ALA A 126 -8.98 5.22 3.60
N ILE A 127 -9.80 6.09 3.00
CA ILE A 127 -9.64 7.55 3.11
C ILE A 127 -9.78 7.97 4.57
N MET A 128 -10.87 7.61 5.23
CA MET A 128 -11.18 8.03 6.59
C MET A 128 -10.06 7.66 7.58
N ARG A 129 -9.54 6.44 7.49
CA ARG A 129 -8.46 5.97 8.38
C ARG A 129 -7.15 6.69 8.13
N ILE A 130 -6.79 6.92 6.87
CA ILE A 130 -5.55 7.61 6.49
C ILE A 130 -5.63 9.09 6.86
N GLU A 131 -6.79 9.74 6.65
CA GLU A 131 -7.01 11.13 7.07
C GLU A 131 -6.98 11.29 8.60
N ARG A 132 -7.50 10.31 9.35
CA ARG A 132 -7.37 10.29 10.83
C ARG A 132 -5.92 10.18 11.28
N ALA A 133 -5.05 9.54 10.50
CA ALA A 133 -3.60 9.53 10.72
C ALA A 133 -2.91 10.84 10.28
N GLY A 134 -3.68 11.88 9.92
CA GLY A 134 -3.17 13.21 9.59
C GLY A 134 -2.56 13.33 8.19
N LEU A 135 -2.87 12.44 7.27
CA LEU A 135 -2.36 12.45 5.90
C LEU A 135 -3.43 12.88 4.90
N ASN A 136 -3.05 13.75 3.98
CA ASN A 136 -3.91 14.11 2.86
C ASN A 136 -3.86 13.01 1.79
N ILE A 137 -5.01 12.51 1.37
CA ILE A 137 -5.10 11.42 0.42
C ILE A 137 -6.12 11.72 -0.68
N GLN A 138 -5.84 11.23 -1.87
CA GLN A 138 -6.82 11.07 -2.95
C GLN A 138 -6.85 9.61 -3.38
N ALA A 139 -8.05 9.08 -3.58
CA ALA A 139 -8.25 7.66 -3.88
C ALA A 139 -9.23 7.50 -5.05
N ALA A 140 -8.84 6.69 -6.04
CA ALA A 140 -9.71 6.34 -7.16
C ALA A 140 -9.66 4.84 -7.44
N MET A 141 -10.81 4.29 -7.81
CA MET A 141 -10.95 2.89 -8.24
C MET A 141 -11.34 2.83 -9.70
N ALA A 142 -10.73 1.93 -10.46
CA ALA A 142 -11.06 1.62 -11.84
C ALA A 142 -10.66 0.18 -12.19
N ASP A 143 -11.14 -0.31 -13.33
CA ASP A 143 -10.81 -1.67 -13.81
C ASP A 143 -9.38 -1.79 -14.36
N ASN A 144 -8.75 -0.67 -14.69
CA ASN A 144 -7.38 -0.57 -15.19
C ASN A 144 -6.53 0.22 -14.19
N SER A 145 -5.35 -0.31 -13.81
CA SER A 145 -4.46 0.31 -12.82
C SER A 145 -3.96 1.70 -13.25
N PHE A 146 -3.61 1.86 -14.52
CA PHE A 146 -3.15 3.14 -15.04
C PHE A 146 -4.28 4.19 -15.09
N ALA A 147 -5.51 3.77 -15.41
CA ALA A 147 -6.69 4.64 -15.31
C ALA A 147 -6.98 5.06 -13.86
N ALA A 148 -6.92 4.11 -12.91
CA ALA A 148 -7.09 4.42 -11.48
C ALA A 148 -6.06 5.45 -11.01
N ARG A 149 -4.78 5.29 -11.39
CA ARG A 149 -3.71 6.24 -11.12
C ARG A 149 -4.03 7.66 -11.61
N LEU A 150 -4.38 7.79 -12.88
CA LEU A 150 -4.67 9.09 -13.49
C LEU A 150 -5.89 9.75 -12.84
N LEU A 151 -6.93 8.98 -12.55
CA LEU A 151 -8.13 9.45 -11.90
C LEU A 151 -7.89 9.89 -10.45
N ALA A 152 -7.04 9.17 -9.70
CA ALA A 152 -6.65 9.57 -8.34
C ALA A 152 -5.91 10.90 -8.33
N ARG A 153 -5.02 11.15 -9.30
CA ARG A 153 -4.20 12.36 -9.38
C ARG A 153 -4.88 13.54 -10.07
N GLY A 154 -5.77 13.26 -11.02
CA GLY A 154 -6.38 14.26 -11.88
C GLY A 154 -7.82 14.67 -11.51
N THR A 155 -8.43 14.01 -10.51
CA THR A 155 -9.80 14.28 -10.06
C THR A 155 -9.86 14.37 -8.53
N ARG A 156 -11.08 14.51 -7.98
CA ARG A 156 -11.31 14.40 -6.53
C ARG A 156 -11.37 12.92 -6.06
N GLY A 157 -10.97 11.98 -6.92
CA GLY A 157 -11.11 10.57 -6.70
C GLY A 157 -12.54 10.08 -6.87
N GLY A 158 -12.74 8.77 -6.66
CA GLY A 158 -14.06 8.13 -6.80
C GLY A 158 -13.95 6.66 -7.18
N VAL A 159 -15.12 6.03 -7.32
CA VAL A 159 -15.25 4.70 -7.91
C VAL A 159 -15.74 4.91 -9.35
N PHE A 160 -14.92 4.54 -10.31
CA PHE A 160 -15.20 4.75 -11.73
C PHE A 160 -15.48 3.41 -12.41
N SER A 161 -16.69 3.27 -12.94
CA SER A 161 -16.97 2.25 -13.93
C SER A 161 -16.18 2.53 -15.22
N LYS A 162 -16.14 1.57 -16.14
CA LYS A 162 -15.52 1.77 -17.45
C LYS A 162 -16.05 3.03 -18.14
N ALA A 163 -17.37 3.18 -18.21
CA ALA A 163 -18.00 4.38 -18.82
C ALA A 163 -17.65 5.67 -18.09
N GLY A 164 -17.52 5.63 -16.76
CA GLY A 164 -17.05 6.77 -15.96
C GLY A 164 -15.61 7.12 -16.28
N ALA A 165 -14.72 6.15 -16.34
CA ALA A 165 -13.33 6.36 -16.71
C ALA A 165 -13.21 6.93 -18.13
N ASP A 166 -13.93 6.37 -19.11
CA ASP A 166 -13.96 6.83 -20.50
C ASP A 166 -14.48 8.28 -20.62
N HIS A 167 -15.33 8.71 -19.68
CA HIS A 167 -15.82 10.09 -19.62
C HIS A 167 -14.80 11.08 -19.03
N PHE A 168 -14.10 10.70 -17.95
CA PHE A 168 -13.21 11.62 -17.22
C PHE A 168 -11.80 11.67 -17.80
N LEU A 169 -11.22 10.52 -18.19
CA LEU A 169 -9.83 10.42 -18.64
C LEU A 169 -9.50 11.37 -19.82
N PRO A 170 -10.35 11.50 -20.88
CA PRO A 170 -10.06 12.41 -21.97
C PRO A 170 -9.99 13.89 -21.56
N ARG A 171 -10.61 14.25 -20.45
CA ARG A 171 -10.64 15.64 -19.94
C ARG A 171 -9.42 16.02 -19.12
N LEU A 172 -8.64 15.03 -18.66
CA LEU A 172 -7.44 15.28 -17.88
C LEU A 172 -6.38 16.00 -18.74
N PRO A 173 -5.57 16.87 -18.12
CA PRO A 173 -4.49 17.54 -18.82
C PRO A 173 -3.43 16.52 -19.27
N ILE A 174 -2.75 16.82 -20.38
CA ILE A 174 -1.71 15.95 -20.92
C ILE A 174 -0.55 15.72 -19.95
N SER A 175 -0.29 16.69 -19.05
CA SER A 175 0.73 16.57 -17.99
C SER A 175 0.45 15.44 -17.03
N SER A 176 -0.81 15.00 -16.89
CA SER A 176 -1.16 13.83 -16.06
C SER A 176 -0.53 12.53 -16.56
N LEU A 177 -0.13 12.46 -17.83
CA LEU A 177 0.57 11.32 -18.40
C LEU A 177 2.04 11.26 -17.95
N GLU A 178 2.56 12.32 -17.30
CA GLU A 178 3.96 12.39 -16.82
C GLU A 178 4.97 11.99 -17.91
N LEU A 179 4.84 12.65 -19.07
CA LEU A 179 5.77 12.50 -20.19
C LEU A 179 7.07 13.26 -19.90
N ASN A 180 8.12 12.94 -20.65
CA ASN A 180 9.32 13.76 -20.58
C ASN A 180 9.01 15.21 -21.03
N GLU A 181 9.81 16.16 -20.54
CA GLU A 181 9.58 17.61 -20.76
C GLU A 181 9.53 18.00 -22.25
N THR A 182 10.34 17.33 -23.08
CA THR A 182 10.38 17.58 -24.53
C THR A 182 9.07 17.19 -25.19
N ALA A 183 8.55 15.99 -24.90
CA ALA A 183 7.27 15.51 -25.43
C ALA A 183 6.09 16.36 -24.95
N GLU A 184 6.04 16.66 -23.64
CA GLU A 184 4.98 17.48 -23.07
C GLU A 184 4.96 18.89 -23.65
N THR A 185 6.13 19.54 -23.76
CA THR A 185 6.25 20.87 -24.39
C THR A 185 5.88 20.83 -25.86
N GLY A 186 6.31 19.80 -26.59
CA GLY A 186 5.96 19.60 -28.00
C GLY A 186 4.46 19.45 -28.21
N LEU A 187 3.77 18.68 -27.36
CA LEU A 187 2.32 18.51 -27.38
C LEU A 187 1.60 19.82 -27.11
N LYS A 188 2.00 20.54 -26.05
CA LYS A 188 1.43 21.85 -25.71
C LYS A 188 1.57 22.89 -26.84
N ARG A 189 2.74 22.92 -27.49
CA ARG A 189 2.98 23.79 -28.67
C ARG A 189 2.12 23.40 -29.87
N ALA A 190 1.81 22.09 -30.01
CA ALA A 190 0.89 21.60 -31.03
C ALA A 190 -0.60 21.84 -30.70
N GLY A 191 -0.91 22.47 -29.56
CA GLY A 191 -2.29 22.70 -29.10
C GLY A 191 -2.96 21.51 -28.44
N LEU A 192 -2.24 20.40 -28.28
CA LEU A 192 -2.74 19.15 -27.66
C LEU A 192 -2.56 19.26 -26.14
N LYS A 193 -3.60 19.70 -25.45
CA LYS A 193 -3.55 20.03 -24.01
C LYS A 193 -4.16 18.98 -23.11
N ARG A 194 -5.03 18.14 -23.68
CA ARG A 194 -5.78 17.11 -22.94
C ARG A 194 -5.48 15.71 -23.48
N ILE A 195 -5.69 14.70 -22.65
CA ILE A 195 -5.53 13.29 -23.04
C ILE A 195 -6.45 12.96 -24.23
N GLY A 196 -7.67 13.45 -24.26
CA GLY A 196 -8.61 13.27 -25.38
C GLY A 196 -8.10 13.79 -26.72
N ASP A 197 -7.33 14.88 -26.71
CA ASP A 197 -6.78 15.46 -27.95
C ASP A 197 -5.81 14.49 -28.64
N VAL A 198 -5.04 13.72 -27.86
CA VAL A 198 -4.08 12.74 -28.39
C VAL A 198 -4.69 11.36 -28.61
N MET A 199 -5.75 10.99 -27.87
CA MET A 199 -6.44 9.71 -28.06
C MET A 199 -7.07 9.58 -29.45
N ALA A 200 -7.50 10.69 -30.03
CA ALA A 200 -8.12 10.76 -31.36
C ALA A 200 -7.10 10.64 -32.52
N LEU A 201 -5.79 10.74 -32.24
CA LEU A 201 -4.78 10.76 -33.27
C LEU A 201 -4.20 9.37 -33.54
N PRO A 202 -3.73 9.09 -34.80
CA PRO A 202 -3.07 7.82 -35.13
C PRO A 202 -1.80 7.60 -34.31
N ARG A 203 -1.63 6.41 -33.73
CA ARG A 203 -0.48 6.05 -32.89
C ARG A 203 0.87 6.24 -33.61
N ALA A 204 0.93 5.86 -34.89
CA ALA A 204 2.16 6.00 -35.69
C ALA A 204 2.63 7.47 -35.76
N ALA A 205 1.70 8.41 -35.99
CA ALA A 205 2.01 9.83 -36.05
C ALA A 205 2.47 10.39 -34.68
N LEU A 206 1.84 9.93 -33.59
CA LEU A 206 2.25 10.29 -32.23
C LEU A 206 3.65 9.76 -31.89
N THR A 207 3.93 8.51 -32.22
CA THR A 207 5.23 7.87 -31.98
C THR A 207 6.36 8.57 -32.75
N ALA A 208 6.14 8.86 -34.04
CA ALA A 208 7.14 9.52 -34.88
C ALA A 208 7.50 10.94 -34.39
N ARG A 209 6.54 11.67 -33.82
CA ARG A 209 6.73 13.07 -33.42
C ARG A 209 7.09 13.26 -31.95
N PHE A 210 6.53 12.46 -31.06
CA PHE A 210 6.61 12.65 -29.59
C PHE A 210 7.25 11.46 -28.85
N GLY A 211 7.69 10.44 -29.58
CA GLY A 211 8.33 9.26 -29.02
C GLY A 211 7.36 8.13 -28.63
N THR A 212 7.94 6.99 -28.28
CA THR A 212 7.20 5.74 -27.98
C THR A 212 6.49 5.77 -26.63
N ASP A 213 6.94 6.57 -25.66
CA ASP A 213 6.38 6.62 -24.31
C ASP A 213 4.91 7.07 -24.31
N LEU A 214 4.56 8.11 -25.08
CA LEU A 214 3.19 8.56 -25.24
C LEU A 214 2.29 7.46 -25.79
N ALA A 215 2.73 6.79 -26.87
CA ALA A 215 1.95 5.72 -27.47
C ALA A 215 1.75 4.56 -26.49
N THR A 216 2.78 4.17 -25.77
CA THR A 216 2.74 3.10 -24.74
C THR A 216 1.74 3.46 -23.63
N LYS A 217 1.75 4.70 -23.14
CA LYS A 217 0.82 5.14 -22.08
C LYS A 217 -0.63 5.18 -22.57
N LEU A 218 -0.85 5.62 -23.81
CA LEU A 218 -2.19 5.61 -24.42
C LEU A 218 -2.68 4.17 -24.66
N ASP A 219 -1.80 3.25 -25.04
CA ASP A 219 -2.14 1.84 -25.19
C ASP A 219 -2.47 1.18 -23.86
N ARG A 220 -1.77 1.55 -22.77
CA ARG A 220 -2.13 1.12 -21.40
C ARG A 220 -3.54 1.57 -21.01
N LEU A 221 -3.96 2.77 -21.40
CA LEU A 221 -5.33 3.24 -21.19
C LEU A 221 -6.35 2.49 -22.03
N ALA A 222 -6.01 2.19 -23.29
CA ALA A 222 -6.91 1.51 -24.22
C ALA A 222 -7.05 0.02 -23.92
N ARG A 223 -6.00 -0.62 -23.38
CA ARG A 223 -6.01 -2.05 -23.06
C ARG A 223 -6.96 -2.33 -21.90
N GLN A 224 -7.92 -3.23 -22.17
CA GLN A 224 -8.79 -3.77 -21.14
C GLN A 224 -8.09 -4.87 -20.33
N GLU A 225 -6.88 -5.23 -20.70
CA GLU A 225 -6.09 -6.23 -20.01
C GLU A 225 -5.67 -5.70 -18.63
N ARG A 226 -6.02 -6.46 -17.62
CA ARG A 226 -5.55 -6.28 -16.25
C ARG A 226 -4.05 -6.57 -16.24
N ALA A 227 -3.23 -5.55 -16.50
CA ALA A 227 -1.79 -5.70 -16.27
C ALA A 227 -1.59 -5.98 -14.77
N PRO A 228 -1.06 -7.15 -14.41
CA PRO A 228 -0.83 -7.46 -13.00
C PRO A 228 0.17 -6.43 -12.44
N ILE A 229 -0.07 -6.03 -11.21
CA ILE A 229 0.93 -5.26 -10.45
C ILE A 229 2.02 -6.21 -9.97
N SER A 230 3.24 -5.69 -9.77
CA SER A 230 4.32 -6.45 -9.12
C SER A 230 4.21 -6.24 -7.61
N PRO A 231 3.72 -7.23 -6.83
CA PRO A 231 3.51 -7.05 -5.42
C PRO A 231 4.82 -6.80 -4.67
N LEU A 232 4.76 -5.95 -3.64
CA LEU A 232 5.91 -5.62 -2.78
C LEU A 232 6.40 -6.80 -1.94
N ARG A 233 5.51 -7.74 -1.67
CA ARG A 233 5.77 -8.90 -0.80
C ARG A 233 5.25 -10.18 -1.45
N ILE A 234 5.69 -11.30 -0.92
CA ILE A 234 5.18 -12.63 -1.29
C ILE A 234 3.68 -12.64 -1.02
N VAL A 235 2.91 -13.01 -2.04
CA VAL A 235 1.46 -13.16 -1.91
C VAL A 235 1.18 -14.51 -1.25
N PRO A 236 0.51 -14.53 -0.09
CA PRO A 236 0.18 -15.79 0.57
C PRO A 236 -0.81 -16.60 -0.26
N LEU A 237 -0.65 -17.92 -0.23
CA LEU A 237 -1.59 -18.83 -0.87
C LEU A 237 -2.87 -18.99 -0.05
N ASN A 238 -2.72 -19.11 1.29
CA ASN A 238 -3.81 -19.30 2.22
C ASN A 238 -3.73 -18.27 3.33
N ILE A 239 -4.87 -17.68 3.67
CA ILE A 239 -5.01 -16.61 4.67
C ILE A 239 -6.22 -16.92 5.54
N ALA A 240 -6.05 -16.74 6.87
CA ALA A 240 -7.14 -16.60 7.83
C ALA A 240 -7.00 -15.24 8.52
N GLU A 241 -8.09 -14.46 8.61
CA GLU A 241 -8.05 -13.12 9.22
C GLU A 241 -9.27 -12.84 10.07
N ARG A 242 -9.06 -12.07 11.14
CA ARG A 242 -10.12 -11.60 12.02
C ARG A 242 -10.08 -10.10 12.14
N ARG A 243 -11.17 -9.45 11.75
CA ARG A 243 -11.41 -8.02 11.98
C ARG A 243 -12.19 -7.87 13.28
N LEU A 244 -11.73 -6.96 14.11
CA LEU A 244 -12.26 -6.78 15.45
C LEU A 244 -13.12 -5.50 15.47
N SER A 245 -14.32 -5.61 16.01
CA SER A 245 -15.24 -4.46 16.17
C SER A 245 -14.67 -3.43 17.16
N GLU A 246 -13.97 -3.92 18.16
CA GLU A 246 -13.25 -3.11 19.15
C GLU A 246 -11.76 -3.52 19.15
N PRO A 247 -10.83 -2.55 19.24
CA PRO A 247 -9.42 -2.85 19.30
C PRO A 247 -9.03 -3.65 20.53
N VAL A 248 -8.22 -4.70 20.34
CA VAL A 248 -7.79 -5.59 21.42
C VAL A 248 -6.40 -5.20 21.89
N THR A 249 -6.26 -4.98 23.21
CA THR A 249 -4.98 -4.68 23.88
C THR A 249 -4.51 -5.80 24.79
N VAL A 250 -5.37 -6.74 25.12
CA VAL A 250 -5.11 -7.84 26.06
C VAL A 250 -4.47 -9.00 25.33
N MET A 251 -3.26 -9.39 25.73
CA MET A 251 -2.47 -10.42 25.02
C MET A 251 -3.09 -11.81 25.07
N GLU A 252 -3.80 -12.15 26.17
CA GLU A 252 -4.51 -13.41 26.31
C GLU A 252 -5.61 -13.56 25.24
N LEU A 253 -6.30 -12.47 24.92
CA LEU A 253 -7.30 -12.45 23.86
C LEU A 253 -6.65 -12.52 22.46
N VAL A 254 -5.48 -11.89 22.28
CA VAL A 254 -4.69 -12.02 21.04
C VAL A 254 -4.30 -13.48 20.82
N GLU A 255 -3.84 -14.18 21.85
CA GLU A 255 -3.50 -15.59 21.75
C GLU A 255 -4.71 -16.47 21.40
N GLN A 256 -5.86 -16.19 21.98
CA GLN A 256 -7.10 -16.92 21.64
C GLN A 256 -7.48 -16.71 20.18
N ILE A 257 -7.40 -15.47 19.67
CA ILE A 257 -7.67 -15.16 18.26
C ILE A 257 -6.66 -15.87 17.36
N LEU A 258 -5.37 -15.90 17.72
CA LEU A 258 -4.35 -16.63 16.99
C LEU A 258 -4.65 -18.14 16.91
N GLN A 259 -5.19 -18.71 17.98
CA GLN A 259 -5.60 -20.12 17.98
C GLN A 259 -6.74 -20.38 17.01
N GLU A 260 -7.79 -19.57 17.04
CA GLU A 260 -8.92 -19.68 16.12
C GLU A 260 -8.48 -19.55 14.66
N LEU A 261 -7.63 -18.55 14.38
CA LEU A 261 -7.08 -18.33 13.04
C LEU A 261 -6.17 -19.47 12.57
N ALA A 262 -5.41 -20.09 13.48
CA ALA A 262 -4.59 -21.25 13.16
C ALA A 262 -5.46 -22.45 12.77
N GLN A 263 -6.56 -22.69 13.48
CA GLN A 263 -7.51 -23.75 13.13
C GLN A 263 -8.13 -23.50 11.74
N GLU A 264 -8.55 -22.26 11.46
CA GLU A 264 -9.09 -21.88 10.14
C GLU A 264 -8.05 -22.08 9.03
N LEU A 265 -6.82 -21.59 9.22
CA LEU A 265 -5.73 -21.69 8.24
C LEU A 265 -5.35 -23.15 7.97
N PHE A 266 -5.24 -23.97 9.02
CA PHE A 266 -4.86 -25.36 8.86
C PHE A 266 -5.97 -26.20 8.23
N ALA A 267 -7.24 -25.87 8.46
CA ALA A 267 -8.35 -26.50 7.76
C ALA A 267 -8.29 -26.21 6.25
N LEU A 268 -7.92 -24.99 5.83
CA LEU A 268 -7.71 -24.68 4.41
C LEU A 268 -6.57 -25.49 3.80
N LEU A 269 -5.44 -25.59 4.51
CA LEU A 269 -4.28 -26.38 4.08
C LEU A 269 -4.56 -27.86 4.04
N GLU A 270 -5.42 -28.38 4.92
CA GLU A 270 -5.83 -29.78 4.95
C GLU A 270 -6.61 -30.19 3.71
N ILE A 271 -7.53 -29.32 3.24
CA ILE A 271 -8.26 -29.52 1.99
C ILE A 271 -7.30 -29.70 0.80
N GLU A 272 -6.16 -28.99 0.82
CA GLU A 272 -5.13 -29.09 -0.22
C GLU A 272 -4.13 -30.24 -0.01
N GLY A 273 -4.23 -31.02 1.06
CA GLY A 273 -3.27 -32.08 1.41
C GLY A 273 -1.91 -31.52 1.88
N LYS A 274 -1.84 -30.25 2.31
CA LYS A 274 -0.61 -29.55 2.66
C LYS A 274 -0.56 -29.18 4.14
N GLY A 275 0.63 -28.85 4.65
CA GLY A 275 0.88 -28.19 5.93
C GLY A 275 1.74 -26.96 5.73
N ALA A 276 1.72 -26.05 6.70
CA ALA A 276 2.48 -24.81 6.64
C ALA A 276 3.96 -25.05 6.98
N LEU A 277 4.88 -24.49 6.19
CA LEU A 277 6.32 -24.43 6.42
C LEU A 277 6.79 -23.06 6.88
N LEU A 278 6.09 -22.01 6.45
CA LEU A 278 6.35 -20.65 6.86
C LEU A 278 5.02 -19.94 7.07
N ILE A 279 4.75 -19.58 8.31
CA ILE A 279 3.53 -18.85 8.71
C ILE A 279 3.95 -17.44 9.09
N GLU A 280 3.21 -16.45 8.63
CA GLU A 280 3.34 -15.07 9.06
C GLU A 280 2.08 -14.64 9.81
N ALA A 281 2.25 -14.20 11.05
CA ALA A 281 1.23 -13.52 11.83
C ALA A 281 1.40 -12.02 11.66
N SER A 282 0.34 -11.32 11.25
CA SER A 282 0.32 -9.88 11.05
C SER A 282 -0.68 -9.25 12.00
N PHE A 283 -0.23 -8.26 12.77
CA PHE A 283 -1.00 -7.53 13.77
C PHE A 283 -1.15 -6.09 13.30
N PHE A 284 -2.36 -5.68 12.97
CA PHE A 284 -2.68 -4.33 12.49
C PHE A 284 -3.20 -3.50 13.65
N ARG A 285 -2.47 -2.45 14.01
CA ARG A 285 -2.87 -1.49 15.04
C ARG A 285 -3.75 -0.38 14.47
N VAL A 286 -4.57 0.18 15.33
CA VAL A 286 -5.48 1.30 14.97
C VAL A 286 -4.71 2.53 14.50
N ASP A 287 -3.53 2.80 15.07
CA ASP A 287 -2.67 3.94 14.73
C ASP A 287 -1.85 3.76 13.44
N GLY A 288 -2.08 2.66 12.70
CA GLY A 288 -1.44 2.40 11.44
C GLY A 288 -0.13 1.63 11.51
N GLU A 289 0.32 1.20 12.70
CA GLU A 289 1.46 0.30 12.82
C GLU A 289 1.04 -1.13 12.49
N VAL A 290 1.92 -1.84 11.77
CA VAL A 290 1.74 -3.27 11.47
C VAL A 290 2.98 -4.03 11.91
N ARG A 291 2.78 -5.05 12.75
CA ARG A 291 3.84 -5.95 13.18
C ARG A 291 3.67 -7.30 12.49
N HIS A 292 4.77 -7.83 11.98
CA HIS A 292 4.82 -9.14 11.33
C HIS A 292 5.75 -10.07 12.11
N ILE A 293 5.26 -11.26 12.43
CA ILE A 293 6.03 -12.30 13.10
C ILE A 293 6.02 -13.53 12.22
N ARG A 294 7.21 -14.05 11.90
CA ARG A 294 7.38 -15.25 11.08
C ARG A 294 7.77 -16.43 11.93
N ILE A 295 7.09 -17.54 11.66
CA ILE A 295 7.30 -18.83 12.28
C ILE A 295 7.62 -19.80 11.16
N GLU A 296 8.84 -20.30 11.13
CA GLU A 296 9.32 -21.28 10.16
C GLU A 296 9.44 -22.63 10.83
N THR A 297 9.01 -23.68 10.15
CA THR A 297 9.04 -25.06 10.65
C THR A 297 9.80 -25.94 9.68
N GLY A 298 10.56 -26.89 10.21
CA GLY A 298 11.33 -27.86 9.41
C GLY A 298 10.44 -28.87 8.70
N GLN A 299 9.22 -29.10 9.20
CA GLN A 299 8.23 -30.01 8.62
C GLN A 299 6.88 -29.30 8.42
N PRO A 300 6.06 -29.75 7.45
CA PRO A 300 4.74 -29.18 7.22
C PRO A 300 3.83 -29.30 8.45
N LEU A 301 3.41 -28.18 9.03
CA LEU A 301 2.64 -28.07 10.26
C LEU A 301 1.14 -27.91 9.98
N ARG A 302 0.28 -28.62 10.78
CA ARG A 302 -1.19 -28.46 10.83
C ARG A 302 -1.74 -28.42 12.25
N GLU A 303 -0.89 -28.52 13.26
CA GLU A 303 -1.34 -28.57 14.65
C GLU A 303 -1.35 -27.17 15.27
N ASP A 304 -2.53 -26.67 15.62
CA ASP A 304 -2.73 -25.35 16.24
C ASP A 304 -1.96 -25.22 17.57
N ARG A 305 -1.91 -26.27 18.39
CA ARG A 305 -1.17 -26.28 19.65
C ARG A 305 0.33 -26.11 19.48
N VAL A 306 0.90 -26.76 18.46
CA VAL A 306 2.32 -26.63 18.13
C VAL A 306 2.62 -25.25 17.63
N PHE A 307 1.78 -24.74 16.74
CA PHE A 307 1.87 -23.35 16.25
C PHE A 307 1.84 -22.35 17.40
N LEU A 308 0.88 -22.46 18.33
CA LEU A 308 0.76 -21.53 19.45
C LEU A 308 1.98 -21.54 20.36
N ARG A 309 2.55 -22.72 20.61
CA ARG A 309 3.80 -22.83 21.38
C ARG A 309 4.93 -22.07 20.70
N LEU A 310 5.15 -22.31 19.40
CA LEU A 310 6.17 -21.62 18.61
C LEU A 310 5.91 -20.10 18.53
N ALA A 311 4.65 -19.71 18.37
CA ALA A 311 4.25 -18.31 18.35
C ALA A 311 4.58 -17.60 19.68
N ARG A 312 4.27 -18.23 20.84
CA ARG A 312 4.61 -17.70 22.16
C ARG A 312 6.11 -17.57 22.37
N GLU A 313 6.88 -18.57 21.97
CA GLU A 313 8.35 -18.54 22.05
C GLU A 313 8.90 -17.41 21.18
N ARG A 314 8.38 -17.27 19.96
CA ARG A 314 8.81 -16.20 19.04
C ARG A 314 8.44 -14.81 19.54
N LEU A 315 7.25 -14.65 20.12
CA LEU A 315 6.81 -13.39 20.73
C LEU A 315 7.70 -12.98 21.91
N LYS A 316 8.08 -13.94 22.76
CA LYS A 316 9.00 -13.70 23.89
C LYS A 316 10.42 -13.36 23.45
N ALA A 317 10.86 -13.89 22.30
CA ALA A 317 12.21 -13.68 21.76
C ALA A 317 12.36 -12.35 20.99
N LEU A 318 11.27 -11.58 20.83
CA LEU A 318 11.36 -10.27 20.15
C LEU A 318 12.18 -9.29 21.00
N THR A 319 13.16 -8.65 20.38
CA THR A 319 13.96 -7.58 21.01
C THR A 319 13.08 -6.35 21.37
N ASP A 320 12.05 -6.11 20.57
CA ASP A 320 11.03 -5.09 20.79
C ASP A 320 9.69 -5.84 21.00
N PRO A 321 9.18 -5.95 22.24
CA PRO A 321 7.97 -6.68 22.56
C PRO A 321 6.78 -6.25 21.68
N LEU A 322 5.86 -7.17 21.41
CA LEU A 322 4.63 -6.84 20.71
C LEU A 322 3.80 -5.92 21.60
N ASP A 323 3.90 -4.61 21.34
CA ASP A 323 3.13 -3.58 22.03
C ASP A 323 1.79 -3.39 21.32
N ALA A 324 0.71 -3.71 22.02
CA ALA A 324 -0.64 -3.48 21.51
C ALA A 324 -0.97 -1.99 21.37
N GLY A 325 -0.31 -1.10 22.11
CA GLY A 325 -0.51 0.35 22.04
C GLY A 325 -1.99 0.73 22.14
N PHE A 326 -2.54 1.32 21.06
CA PHE A 326 -3.96 1.67 20.94
C PHE A 326 -4.87 0.48 20.61
N GLY A 327 -4.33 -0.74 20.58
CA GLY A 327 -5.04 -1.97 20.28
C GLY A 327 -4.93 -2.41 18.82
N PHE A 328 -5.06 -3.72 18.62
CA PHE A 328 -5.15 -4.34 17.31
C PHE A 328 -6.60 -4.38 16.85
N ASP A 329 -6.88 -3.88 15.66
CA ASP A 329 -8.20 -3.92 15.02
C ASP A 329 -8.32 -5.02 13.96
N MET A 330 -7.19 -5.67 13.60
CA MET A 330 -7.17 -6.85 12.74
C MET A 330 -5.95 -7.72 13.05
N ILE A 331 -6.16 -9.04 13.03
CA ILE A 331 -5.10 -10.05 13.12
C ILE A 331 -5.24 -10.98 11.92
N ARG A 332 -4.12 -11.33 11.28
CA ARG A 332 -4.07 -12.22 10.13
C ARG A 332 -3.00 -13.27 10.31
N LEU A 333 -3.31 -14.50 9.98
CA LEU A 333 -2.35 -15.57 9.74
C LEU A 333 -2.30 -15.91 8.26
N ALA A 334 -1.10 -16.07 7.72
CA ALA A 334 -0.89 -16.37 6.32
C ALA A 334 0.16 -17.46 6.16
N ALA A 335 -0.14 -18.48 5.36
CA ALA A 335 0.85 -19.46 4.95
C ALA A 335 1.63 -18.91 3.74
N LEU A 336 2.86 -18.44 3.99
CA LEU A 336 3.75 -17.94 2.93
C LEU A 336 4.41 -19.07 2.15
N ARG A 337 4.61 -20.22 2.81
CA ARG A 337 5.15 -21.44 2.22
C ARG A 337 4.44 -22.65 2.81
N SER A 338 4.04 -23.59 1.98
CA SER A 338 3.42 -24.85 2.38
C SER A 338 4.09 -26.01 1.67
N GLY A 339 4.01 -27.21 2.28
CA GLY A 339 4.53 -28.46 1.73
C GLY A 339 3.49 -29.57 1.82
N ALA A 340 3.60 -30.58 0.98
CA ALA A 340 2.77 -31.77 1.07
C ALA A 340 3.05 -32.50 2.39
N ILE A 341 2.00 -32.91 3.10
CA ILE A 341 2.13 -33.86 4.22
C ILE A 341 2.04 -35.25 3.61
N ALA A 342 3.12 -36.02 3.73
CA ALA A 342 3.07 -37.43 3.40
C ALA A 342 1.99 -38.08 4.28
N GLN A 343 1.01 -38.73 3.64
CA GLN A 343 0.07 -39.58 4.38
C GLN A 343 0.90 -40.71 5.02
N ARG A 344 1.22 -40.56 6.30
CA ARG A 344 1.76 -41.69 7.07
C ARG A 344 0.62 -42.69 7.19
N GLN A 345 0.74 -43.80 6.47
CA GLN A 345 0.04 -45.02 6.89
C GLN A 345 0.55 -45.34 8.30
N THR A 346 -0.33 -45.30 9.28
CA THR A 346 -0.06 -45.79 10.63
C THR A 346 0.27 -47.29 10.51
N GLY A 347 1.54 -47.56 10.28
CA GLY A 347 2.11 -48.91 10.46
C GLY A 347 2.13 -49.26 11.95
N LEU A 348 1.79 -50.45 12.28
CA LEU A 348 1.65 -51.01 13.65
C LEU A 348 2.99 -51.11 14.43
N ASP A 349 4.03 -50.30 14.16
CA ASP A 349 5.31 -50.37 14.83
C ASP A 349 5.61 -49.12 15.66
N GLN A 350 5.77 -49.34 16.96
CA GLN A 350 5.98 -48.36 18.04
C GLN A 350 7.36 -47.65 18.04
N HIS A 351 8.17 -47.74 16.98
CA HIS A 351 9.50 -47.12 16.94
C HIS A 351 9.58 -45.72 16.31
N GLU A 352 8.46 -45.13 15.85
CA GLU A 352 8.46 -43.84 15.13
C GLU A 352 8.21 -42.59 16.01
N GLU A 353 7.89 -42.73 17.29
CA GLU A 353 7.66 -41.60 18.21
C GLU A 353 8.94 -40.81 18.51
N ASP A 354 10.12 -41.43 18.41
CA ASP A 354 11.40 -40.76 18.71
C ASP A 354 11.90 -39.82 17.62
N GLU A 355 11.58 -40.04 16.32
CA GLU A 355 12.00 -39.14 15.24
C GLU A 355 11.18 -37.86 15.16
N ALA A 356 9.89 -37.89 15.49
CA ALA A 356 9.05 -36.71 15.55
C ALA A 356 9.45 -35.77 16.72
N GLY A 357 9.88 -36.37 17.85
CA GLY A 357 10.42 -35.64 18.99
C GLY A 357 11.76 -34.96 18.69
N PHE A 358 12.61 -35.59 17.88
CA PHE A 358 13.92 -35.06 17.49
C PHE A 358 13.81 -33.89 16.51
N SER A 359 12.91 -33.98 15.52
CA SER A 359 12.64 -32.85 14.57
C SER A 359 12.06 -31.61 15.26
N GLN A 360 11.26 -31.79 16.33
CA GLN A 360 10.73 -30.66 17.11
C GLN A 360 11.80 -29.99 17.99
N LEU A 361 12.94 -30.66 18.26
CA LEU A 361 14.07 -30.11 19.01
C LEU A 361 14.98 -29.21 18.12
N ILE A 362 14.98 -29.44 16.82
CA ILE A 362 15.80 -28.68 15.86
C ILE A 362 15.13 -27.35 15.52
N ASP A 363 13.80 -27.24 15.66
CA ASP A 363 13.01 -25.99 15.42
C ASP A 363 13.06 -25.01 16.62
N ARG A 364 13.86 -25.27 17.65
CA ARG A 364 14.18 -24.37 18.77
C ARG A 364 15.37 -23.51 18.46
#